data_344abd80f681ae4af54ac4b6ed1df7a8
#
_entry.id   344abd80f681ae4af54ac4b6ed1df7a8
#
_cell.length_a   1.000
_cell.length_b   1.000
_cell.length_c   1.000
_cell.angle_alpha   90.00
_cell.angle_beta   90.00
_cell.angle_gamma   90.00
#
_symmetry.space_group_name_H-M   'P 1'
#
loop_
_entity.id
_entity.type
_entity.pdbx_description
1 polymer ?
#
loop_
_entity_poly.entity_id
_entity_poly.type
_entity_poly.pdbx_seq_one_letter_code
_entity_poly.pdbx_strand_id
1 'polypeptide(L)'
;MDFRFSHLLLVLFGSLLFFPVLGKNKPLNIHHPEVQAFIEGISQKHQISRSEISQVLAQSIRLPAVEKLILPSAPGQPRSWKAYRARFIEPVRLEGGIEFWRQHQHWLERAQGQFGVPAEIIIAIIGVETIYGRHQGSFRVLDVLSTLSFHFPRQAPRDRSAFFRAQLEEFLIYTRRHQLAATDIRGSFAGAIGIPQFMPSSISQFAVDFDADGLVDLRNSPADAIGSVASFLLQHGWQTGLELDFPVTAKANSTPG
;
A
#
# COMPACT_ATOMS: atom_id res chain seq x y z
N MET A 1 -4.97 0.43 29.87
CA MET A 1 -4.19 -0.36 28.91
C MET A 1 -4.35 0.36 27.57
N ASP A 2 -3.42 1.28 27.27
CA ASP A 2 -3.54 2.19 26.11
C ASP A 2 -3.14 1.44 24.84
N PHE A 3 -4.13 1.00 24.09
CA PHE A 3 -3.92 0.50 22.73
C PHE A 3 -3.54 1.67 21.82
N ARG A 4 -2.25 1.91 21.67
CA ARG A 4 -1.74 2.78 20.60
C ARG A 4 -1.91 2.06 19.26
N PHE A 5 -3.05 2.25 18.63
CA PHE A 5 -3.23 1.95 17.20
C PHE A 5 -2.29 2.85 16.40
N SER A 6 -1.09 2.35 16.17
CA SER A 6 -0.11 3.01 15.30
C SER A 6 -0.50 2.72 13.84
N HIS A 7 -1.35 3.61 13.31
CA HIS A 7 -1.49 3.93 11.89
C HIS A 7 -1.63 2.77 10.89
N LEU A 8 -2.72 2.01 10.99
CA LEU A 8 -3.23 1.23 9.86
C LEU A 8 -3.70 2.22 8.79
N LEU A 9 -2.85 2.52 7.80
CA LEU A 9 -3.24 3.34 6.66
C LEU A 9 -3.96 2.44 5.64
N LEU A 10 -5.26 2.23 5.86
CA LEU A 10 -6.15 1.68 4.84
C LEU A 10 -6.23 2.74 3.72
N VAL A 11 -5.47 2.55 2.65
CA VAL A 11 -5.54 3.41 1.47
C VAL A 11 -6.79 3.02 0.69
N LEU A 12 -7.91 3.67 1.02
CA LEU A 12 -9.19 3.47 0.33
C LEU A 12 -9.10 3.99 -1.11
N PHE A 13 -8.97 3.07 -2.06
CA PHE A 13 -9.03 3.34 -3.48
C PHE A 13 -10.47 3.69 -3.90
N GLY A 14 -10.71 4.97 -4.20
CA GLY A 14 -11.83 5.39 -5.03
C GLY A 14 -11.45 5.21 -6.51
N SER A 15 -12.28 4.55 -7.29
CA SER A 15 -12.15 4.49 -8.75
C SER A 15 -12.15 5.91 -9.31
N LEU A 16 -10.97 6.45 -9.65
CA LEU A 16 -10.81 7.76 -10.27
C LEU A 16 -10.74 7.60 -11.78
N LEU A 17 -11.72 8.20 -12.45
CA LEU A 17 -11.70 8.45 -13.88
C LEU A 17 -10.42 9.21 -14.26
N PHE A 18 -9.73 8.72 -15.27
CA PHE A 18 -8.53 9.30 -15.84
C PHE A 18 -8.84 10.69 -16.41
N PHE A 19 -8.42 11.75 -15.74
CA PHE A 19 -8.22 13.04 -16.37
C PHE A 19 -6.71 13.23 -16.60
N PRO A 20 -6.27 13.48 -17.83
CA PRO A 20 -4.88 13.83 -18.08
C PRO A 20 -4.61 15.22 -17.49
N VAL A 21 -3.97 15.26 -16.33
CA VAL A 21 -3.46 16.52 -15.79
C VAL A 21 -2.17 16.85 -16.53
N LEU A 22 -2.24 17.78 -17.48
CA LEU A 22 -1.11 18.36 -18.18
C LEU A 22 -0.28 19.29 -17.27
N GLY A 23 0.40 18.70 -16.29
CA GLY A 23 1.56 19.33 -15.66
C GLY A 23 2.81 18.73 -16.31
N LYS A 24 3.75 19.57 -16.79
CA LYS A 24 5.01 19.05 -17.31
C LYS A 24 5.73 18.30 -16.20
N ASN A 25 5.80 16.99 -16.33
CA ASN A 25 6.58 16.14 -15.46
C ASN A 25 8.05 16.57 -15.55
N LYS A 26 8.68 16.83 -14.41
CA LYS A 26 10.08 17.25 -14.35
C LYS A 26 10.91 16.17 -13.70
N PRO A 27 12.12 15.87 -14.19
CA PRO A 27 13.04 15.00 -13.49
C PRO A 27 13.29 15.49 -12.06
N LEU A 28 13.54 14.55 -11.14
CA LEU A 28 13.98 14.91 -9.79
C LEU A 28 15.36 15.61 -9.88
N ASN A 29 15.48 16.74 -9.20
CA ASN A 29 16.78 17.40 -9.08
C ASN A 29 17.65 16.65 -8.07
N ILE A 30 18.45 15.71 -8.54
CA ILE A 30 19.35 14.90 -7.70
C ILE A 30 20.43 15.73 -6.98
N HIS A 31 20.71 16.95 -7.44
CA HIS A 31 21.69 17.87 -6.80
C HIS A 31 21.06 18.73 -5.70
N HIS A 32 19.76 18.64 -5.48
CA HIS A 32 19.11 19.35 -4.37
C HIS A 32 19.68 18.87 -3.03
N PRO A 33 20.01 19.77 -2.07
CA PRO A 33 20.65 19.40 -0.81
C PRO A 33 19.93 18.30 -0.02
N GLU A 34 18.60 18.33 0.03
CA GLU A 34 17.82 17.28 0.71
C GLU A 34 17.93 15.91 0.03
N VAL A 35 17.99 15.88 -1.31
CA VAL A 35 18.18 14.63 -2.06
C VAL A 35 19.59 14.09 -1.83
N GLN A 36 20.61 14.97 -1.83
CA GLN A 36 21.98 14.57 -1.55
C GLN A 36 22.15 14.05 -0.12
N ALA A 37 21.53 14.68 0.87
CA ALA A 37 21.53 14.19 2.26
C ALA A 37 20.85 12.81 2.37
N PHE A 38 19.77 12.59 1.65
CA PHE A 38 19.08 11.29 1.58
C PHE A 38 19.99 10.21 0.96
N ILE A 39 20.64 10.52 -0.17
CA ILE A 39 21.58 9.61 -0.85
C ILE A 39 22.73 9.23 0.10
N GLU A 40 23.31 10.22 0.79
CA GLU A 40 24.39 10.01 1.75
C GLU A 40 23.93 9.10 2.90
N GLY A 41 22.76 9.39 3.49
CA GLY A 41 22.20 8.59 4.59
C GLY A 41 22.01 7.13 4.21
N ILE A 42 21.43 6.84 3.04
CA ILE A 42 21.26 5.46 2.54
C ILE A 42 22.62 4.81 2.28
N SER A 43 23.53 5.53 1.64
CA SER A 43 24.87 5.02 1.33
C SER A 43 25.60 4.55 2.59
N GLN A 44 25.58 5.35 3.64
CA GLN A 44 26.23 5.03 4.92
C GLN A 44 25.50 3.88 5.64
N LYS A 45 24.17 3.91 5.70
CA LYS A 45 23.37 2.93 6.44
C LYS A 45 23.42 1.53 5.83
N HIS A 46 23.37 1.46 4.51
CA HIS A 46 23.23 0.18 3.78
C HIS A 46 24.50 -0.25 3.02
N GLN A 47 25.59 0.51 3.11
CA GLN A 47 26.85 0.24 2.42
C GLN A 47 26.67 0.11 0.88
N ILE A 48 25.81 0.99 0.32
CA ILE A 48 25.52 1.07 -1.12
C ILE A 48 26.25 2.30 -1.68
N SER A 49 26.84 2.19 -2.88
CA SER A 49 27.53 3.34 -3.47
C SER A 49 26.57 4.50 -3.76
N ARG A 50 27.00 5.72 -3.47
CA ARG A 50 26.23 6.95 -3.79
C ARG A 50 25.88 7.04 -5.28
N SER A 51 26.80 6.58 -6.14
CA SER A 51 26.58 6.55 -7.59
C SER A 51 25.40 5.66 -7.96
N GLU A 52 25.31 4.46 -7.39
CA GLU A 52 24.21 3.53 -7.63
C GLU A 52 22.86 4.14 -7.23
N ILE A 53 22.75 4.69 -6.01
CA ILE A 53 21.53 5.33 -5.54
C ILE A 53 21.15 6.52 -6.43
N SER A 54 22.15 7.36 -6.77
CA SER A 54 21.95 8.54 -7.62
C SER A 54 21.44 8.17 -9.02
N GLN A 55 21.99 7.09 -9.61
CA GLN A 55 21.56 6.61 -10.93
C GLN A 55 20.10 6.16 -10.94
N VAL A 56 19.64 5.49 -9.88
CA VAL A 56 18.23 5.09 -9.75
C VAL A 56 17.35 6.33 -9.57
N LEU A 57 17.69 7.22 -8.63
CA LEU A 57 16.90 8.42 -8.35
C LEU A 57 16.86 9.41 -9.51
N ALA A 58 17.91 9.49 -10.34
CA ALA A 58 17.92 10.34 -11.53
C ALA A 58 16.86 9.93 -12.56
N GLN A 59 16.37 8.71 -12.51
CA GLN A 59 15.30 8.21 -13.39
C GLN A 59 13.90 8.56 -12.89
N SER A 60 13.78 9.12 -11.67
CA SER A 60 12.48 9.52 -11.13
C SER A 60 11.98 10.83 -11.70
N ILE A 61 10.67 10.94 -11.78
CA ILE A 61 9.95 12.09 -12.31
C ILE A 61 8.97 12.60 -11.27
N ARG A 62 8.96 13.91 -11.01
CA ARG A 62 7.96 14.55 -10.15
C ARG A 62 6.58 14.45 -10.78
N LEU A 63 5.61 14.02 -10.00
CA LEU A 63 4.22 13.82 -10.41
C LEU A 63 3.26 14.79 -9.71
N PRO A 64 2.93 15.96 -10.28
CA PRO A 64 1.99 16.91 -9.68
C PRO A 64 0.59 16.33 -9.42
N ALA A 65 0.19 15.32 -10.17
CA ALA A 65 -1.06 14.60 -9.92
C ALA A 65 -1.05 13.90 -8.57
N VAL A 66 0.07 13.29 -8.18
CA VAL A 66 0.25 12.60 -6.90
C VAL A 66 0.18 13.60 -5.74
N GLU A 67 0.77 14.80 -5.90
CA GLU A 67 0.69 15.87 -4.90
C GLU A 67 -0.77 16.31 -4.63
N LYS A 68 -1.64 16.24 -5.64
CA LYS A 68 -3.08 16.53 -5.48
C LYS A 68 -3.85 15.36 -4.88
N LEU A 69 -3.54 14.14 -5.33
CA LEU A 69 -4.25 12.93 -4.89
C LEU A 69 -3.99 12.59 -3.41
N ILE A 70 -2.81 12.96 -2.88
CA ILE A 70 -2.47 12.69 -1.49
C ILE A 70 -3.15 13.63 -0.49
N LEU A 71 -3.71 14.74 -0.96
CA LEU A 71 -4.46 15.66 -0.13
C LEU A 71 -5.82 15.04 0.27
N PRO A 72 -6.29 15.29 1.50
CA PRO A 72 -7.62 14.86 1.89
C PRO A 72 -8.69 15.52 1.01
N SER A 73 -9.78 14.80 0.75
CA SER A 73 -10.95 15.34 0.06
C SER A 73 -11.48 16.56 0.79
N ALA A 74 -12.03 17.54 0.03
CA ALA A 74 -12.61 18.74 0.61
C ALA A 74 -13.67 18.38 1.67
N PRO A 75 -13.70 19.07 2.83
CA PRO A 75 -14.74 18.88 3.82
C PRO A 75 -16.08 19.31 3.25
N GLY A 76 -17.16 18.55 3.54
CA GLY A 76 -18.52 19.04 3.27
C GLY A 76 -19.47 18.08 2.57
N GLN A 77 -19.05 16.90 2.15
CA GLN A 77 -20.02 15.90 1.69
C GLN A 77 -20.46 15.01 2.87
N PRO A 78 -21.77 14.89 3.16
CA PRO A 78 -22.26 13.95 4.16
C PRO A 78 -21.77 12.55 3.82
N ARG A 79 -21.12 11.87 4.78
CA ARG A 79 -20.65 10.50 4.59
C ARG A 79 -21.85 9.56 4.72
N SER A 80 -22.34 9.04 3.61
CA SER A 80 -23.39 8.02 3.61
C SER A 80 -22.80 6.63 3.75
N TRP A 81 -23.12 5.92 4.84
CA TRP A 81 -22.74 4.52 5.03
C TRP A 81 -23.24 3.65 3.87
N LYS A 82 -24.46 3.88 3.38
CA LYS A 82 -25.02 3.16 2.24
C LYS A 82 -24.16 3.32 0.98
N ALA A 83 -23.76 4.54 0.66
CA ALA A 83 -22.91 4.82 -0.49
C ALA A 83 -21.48 4.26 -0.30
N TYR A 84 -20.95 4.32 0.93
CA TYR A 84 -19.65 3.73 1.25
C TYR A 84 -19.67 2.21 1.10
N ARG A 85 -20.64 1.53 1.74
CA ARG A 85 -20.81 0.08 1.68
C ARG A 85 -20.98 -0.41 0.24
N ALA A 86 -21.76 0.29 -0.59
CA ALA A 86 -21.99 -0.07 -1.99
C ALA A 86 -20.73 -0.07 -2.87
N ARG A 87 -19.63 0.55 -2.43
CA ARG A 87 -18.34 0.52 -3.14
C ARG A 87 -17.59 -0.79 -2.95
N PHE A 88 -17.86 -1.51 -1.88
CA PHE A 88 -17.12 -2.72 -1.51
C PHE A 88 -17.99 -3.98 -1.59
N ILE A 89 -19.29 -3.85 -1.38
CA ILE A 89 -20.24 -4.97 -1.46
C ILE A 89 -21.05 -4.80 -2.76
N GLU A 90 -20.44 -5.23 -3.85
CA GLU A 90 -20.99 -5.15 -5.19
C GLU A 90 -20.65 -6.46 -5.96
N PRO A 91 -21.44 -6.80 -7.03
CA PRO A 91 -21.33 -8.11 -7.68
C PRO A 91 -19.92 -8.50 -8.12
N VAL A 92 -19.14 -7.55 -8.69
CA VAL A 92 -17.81 -7.84 -9.23
C VAL A 92 -16.85 -8.32 -8.13
N ARG A 93 -16.93 -7.72 -6.92
CA ARG A 93 -16.12 -8.18 -5.79
C ARG A 93 -16.62 -9.48 -5.20
N LEU A 94 -17.92 -9.65 -5.06
CA LEU A 94 -18.49 -10.88 -4.51
C LEU A 94 -18.19 -12.09 -5.40
N GLU A 95 -18.47 -11.98 -6.69
CA GLU A 95 -18.19 -13.02 -7.67
C GLU A 95 -16.68 -13.28 -7.81
N GLY A 96 -15.88 -12.19 -7.89
CA GLY A 96 -14.42 -12.28 -7.91
C GLY A 96 -13.85 -12.95 -6.68
N GLY A 97 -14.45 -12.73 -5.51
CA GLY A 97 -14.05 -13.37 -4.25
C GLY A 97 -14.32 -14.86 -4.23
N ILE A 98 -15.48 -15.28 -4.72
CA ILE A 98 -15.82 -16.70 -4.85
C ILE A 98 -14.85 -17.39 -5.80
N GLU A 99 -14.54 -16.76 -6.94
CA GLU A 99 -13.62 -17.32 -7.91
C GLU A 99 -12.18 -17.38 -7.36
N PHE A 100 -11.70 -16.30 -6.72
CA PHE A 100 -10.39 -16.26 -6.06
C PHE A 100 -10.29 -17.34 -4.98
N TRP A 101 -11.33 -17.54 -4.18
CA TRP A 101 -11.38 -18.61 -3.18
C TRP A 101 -11.21 -19.99 -3.82
N ARG A 102 -11.98 -20.31 -4.85
CA ARG A 102 -11.90 -21.61 -5.54
C ARG A 102 -10.54 -21.88 -6.12
N GLN A 103 -9.94 -20.87 -6.76
CA GLN A 103 -8.62 -20.99 -7.41
C GLN A 103 -7.48 -21.14 -6.40
N HIS A 104 -7.61 -20.54 -5.22
CA HIS A 104 -6.52 -20.47 -4.23
C HIS A 104 -6.86 -21.11 -2.89
N GLN A 105 -7.84 -22.03 -2.87
CA GLN A 105 -8.34 -22.65 -1.64
C GLN A 105 -7.23 -23.25 -0.79
N HIS A 106 -6.32 -24.00 -1.38
CA HIS A 106 -5.22 -24.64 -0.64
C HIS A 106 -4.25 -23.65 0.02
N TRP A 107 -4.00 -22.49 -0.62
CA TRP A 107 -3.19 -21.42 -0.01
C TRP A 107 -3.92 -20.73 1.13
N LEU A 108 -5.21 -20.53 0.99
CA LEU A 108 -6.06 -19.94 2.04
C LEU A 108 -6.15 -20.85 3.26
N GLU A 109 -6.38 -22.15 3.06
CA GLU A 109 -6.41 -23.15 4.11
C GLU A 109 -5.04 -23.26 4.82
N ARG A 110 -3.94 -23.26 4.06
CA ARG A 110 -2.60 -23.23 4.62
C ARG A 110 -2.34 -21.96 5.43
N ALA A 111 -2.73 -20.78 4.93
CA ALA A 111 -2.56 -19.52 5.64
C ALA A 111 -3.38 -19.49 6.92
N GLN A 112 -4.62 -19.95 6.90
CA GLN A 112 -5.46 -20.08 8.09
C GLN A 112 -4.84 -21.04 9.12
N GLY A 113 -4.33 -22.19 8.68
CA GLY A 113 -3.67 -23.15 9.56
C GLY A 113 -2.37 -22.62 10.16
N GLN A 114 -1.58 -21.87 9.39
CA GLN A 114 -0.27 -21.39 9.83
C GLN A 114 -0.34 -20.10 10.66
N PHE A 115 -1.23 -19.17 10.31
CA PHE A 115 -1.30 -17.82 10.92
C PHE A 115 -2.55 -17.62 11.78
N GLY A 116 -3.51 -18.56 11.77
CA GLY A 116 -4.76 -18.46 12.51
C GLY A 116 -5.72 -17.38 12.00
N VAL A 117 -5.50 -16.85 10.80
CA VAL A 117 -6.35 -15.83 10.18
C VAL A 117 -7.36 -16.53 9.27
N PRO A 118 -8.69 -16.35 9.47
CA PRO A 118 -9.71 -16.96 8.62
C PRO A 118 -9.57 -16.58 7.16
N ALA A 119 -9.81 -17.53 6.27
CA ALA A 119 -9.69 -17.36 4.82
C ALA A 119 -10.55 -16.20 4.30
N GLU A 120 -11.75 -16.03 4.83
CA GLU A 120 -12.69 -14.94 4.48
C GLU A 120 -12.14 -13.55 4.79
N ILE A 121 -11.32 -13.41 5.84
CA ILE A 121 -10.68 -12.14 6.20
C ILE A 121 -9.58 -11.80 5.21
N ILE A 122 -8.75 -12.78 4.86
CA ILE A 122 -7.68 -12.61 3.86
C ILE A 122 -8.27 -12.20 2.50
N ILE A 123 -9.31 -12.91 2.06
CA ILE A 123 -10.02 -12.64 0.80
C ILE A 123 -10.68 -11.25 0.83
N ALA A 124 -11.33 -10.88 1.94
CA ALA A 124 -11.98 -9.58 2.07
C ALA A 124 -10.97 -8.43 1.92
N ILE A 125 -9.80 -8.54 2.55
CA ILE A 125 -8.72 -7.53 2.42
C ILE A 125 -8.25 -7.44 0.97
N ILE A 126 -7.90 -8.56 0.35
CA ILE A 126 -7.42 -8.59 -1.05
C ILE A 126 -8.50 -8.05 -2.01
N GLY A 127 -9.77 -8.38 -1.74
CA GLY A 127 -10.90 -7.88 -2.52
C GLY A 127 -11.11 -6.37 -2.38
N VAL A 128 -10.95 -5.82 -1.17
CA VAL A 128 -11.04 -4.37 -0.92
C VAL A 128 -9.89 -3.64 -1.58
N GLU A 129 -8.67 -4.15 -1.45
CA GLU A 129 -7.46 -3.46 -1.89
C GLU A 129 -7.34 -3.40 -3.42
N THR A 130 -7.52 -4.52 -4.12
CA THR A 130 -7.19 -4.58 -5.55
C THR A 130 -8.22 -5.29 -6.42
N ILE A 131 -9.36 -5.68 -5.88
CA ILE A 131 -10.30 -6.58 -6.57
C ILE A 131 -9.54 -7.82 -7.08
N TYR A 132 -8.88 -8.49 -6.13
CA TYR A 132 -8.13 -9.74 -6.39
C TYR A 132 -7.00 -9.56 -7.43
N GLY A 133 -6.25 -8.47 -7.33
CA GLY A 133 -5.11 -8.16 -8.20
C GLY A 133 -5.46 -7.44 -9.50
N ARG A 134 -6.75 -7.18 -9.80
CA ARG A 134 -7.16 -6.48 -11.04
C ARG A 134 -6.75 -5.02 -11.08
N HIS A 135 -6.60 -4.35 -9.92
CA HIS A 135 -6.33 -2.93 -9.79
C HIS A 135 -5.19 -2.65 -8.80
N GLN A 136 -3.98 -3.00 -9.18
CA GLN A 136 -2.79 -2.82 -8.32
C GLN A 136 -2.19 -1.39 -8.39
N GLY A 137 -2.80 -0.50 -9.17
CA GLY A 137 -2.27 0.83 -9.43
C GLY A 137 -1.41 0.92 -10.70
N SER A 138 -1.28 2.14 -11.22
CA SER A 138 -0.62 2.39 -12.51
C SER A 138 0.55 3.37 -12.42
N PHE A 139 0.79 3.96 -11.25
CA PHE A 139 1.88 4.91 -11.05
C PHE A 139 3.22 4.17 -10.90
N ARG A 140 4.30 4.71 -11.44
CA ARG A 140 5.64 4.23 -11.11
C ARG A 140 5.92 4.55 -9.64
N VAL A 141 6.19 3.51 -8.85
CA VAL A 141 6.39 3.66 -7.39
C VAL A 141 7.60 4.54 -7.08
N LEU A 142 8.67 4.44 -7.87
CA LEU A 142 9.83 5.32 -7.77
C LEU A 142 9.43 6.80 -7.86
N ASP A 143 8.60 7.15 -8.85
CA ASP A 143 8.17 8.54 -9.07
C ASP A 143 7.26 9.04 -7.95
N VAL A 144 6.33 8.20 -7.51
CA VAL A 144 5.41 8.50 -6.41
C VAL A 144 6.19 8.79 -5.13
N LEU A 145 7.02 7.85 -4.72
CA LEU A 145 7.76 7.96 -3.46
C LEU A 145 8.76 9.11 -3.51
N SER A 146 9.47 9.32 -4.63
CA SER A 146 10.36 10.48 -4.79
C SER A 146 9.58 11.80 -4.74
N THR A 147 8.41 11.88 -5.38
CA THR A 147 7.56 13.07 -5.33
C THR A 147 7.13 13.37 -3.91
N LEU A 148 6.59 12.40 -3.19
CA LEU A 148 6.08 12.60 -1.83
C LEU A 148 7.20 12.77 -0.80
N SER A 149 8.42 12.31 -1.10
CA SER A 149 9.60 12.51 -0.25
C SER A 149 10.14 13.93 -0.29
N PHE A 150 10.16 14.56 -1.49
CA PHE A 150 10.87 15.82 -1.73
C PHE A 150 9.96 16.97 -2.20
N HIS A 151 8.70 16.67 -2.51
CA HIS A 151 7.70 17.63 -2.97
C HIS A 151 6.33 17.40 -2.30
N PHE A 152 6.34 17.04 -1.01
CA PHE A 152 5.10 16.86 -0.26
C PHE A 152 4.32 18.18 -0.23
N PRO A 153 2.99 18.18 -0.48
CA PRO A 153 2.21 19.41 -0.60
C PRO A 153 2.12 20.16 0.74
N ARG A 154 2.53 21.44 0.73
CA ARG A 154 2.54 22.30 1.94
C ARG A 154 1.15 22.58 2.52
N GLN A 155 0.11 22.49 1.69
CA GLN A 155 -1.29 22.67 2.10
C GLN A 155 -1.88 21.43 2.79
N ALA A 156 -1.15 20.33 2.89
CA ALA A 156 -1.59 19.17 3.64
C ALA A 156 -1.67 19.50 5.15
N PRO A 157 -2.67 18.97 5.88
CA PRO A 157 -2.82 19.22 7.32
C PRO A 157 -1.60 18.78 8.16
N ARG A 158 -0.84 17.82 7.66
CA ARG A 158 0.37 17.30 8.30
C ARG A 158 1.40 16.95 7.22
N ASP A 159 2.63 17.39 7.41
CA ASP A 159 3.75 16.95 6.57
C ASP A 159 4.08 15.47 6.85
N ARG A 160 4.11 14.68 5.79
CA ARG A 160 4.44 13.26 5.81
C ARG A 160 5.68 12.94 4.95
N SER A 161 6.43 13.95 4.54
CA SER A 161 7.62 13.75 3.70
C SER A 161 8.63 12.79 4.32
N ALA A 162 8.83 12.86 5.64
CA ALA A 162 9.72 11.94 6.37
C ALA A 162 9.24 10.47 6.28
N PHE A 163 7.92 10.23 6.38
CA PHE A 163 7.35 8.89 6.18
C PHE A 163 7.64 8.38 4.77
N PHE A 164 7.42 9.21 3.74
CA PHE A 164 7.65 8.80 2.36
C PHE A 164 9.13 8.63 2.04
N ARG A 165 10.03 9.39 2.69
CA ARG A 165 11.49 9.15 2.60
C ARG A 165 11.86 7.76 3.14
N ALA A 166 11.28 7.35 4.26
CA ALA A 166 11.49 5.99 4.77
C ALA A 166 10.94 4.92 3.82
N GLN A 167 9.77 5.16 3.19
CA GLN A 167 9.24 4.23 2.18
C GLN A 167 10.10 4.19 0.91
N LEU A 168 10.65 5.31 0.47
CA LEU A 168 11.56 5.38 -0.68
C LEU A 168 12.86 4.61 -0.39
N GLU A 169 13.42 4.75 0.81
CA GLU A 169 14.57 3.98 1.25
C GLU A 169 14.28 2.46 1.17
N GLU A 170 13.22 2.00 1.81
CA GLU A 170 12.81 0.59 1.78
C GLU A 170 12.56 0.09 0.36
N PHE A 171 11.96 0.92 -0.50
CA PHE A 171 11.75 0.59 -1.91
C PHE A 171 13.04 0.39 -2.69
N LEU A 172 14.03 1.27 -2.48
CA LEU A 172 15.35 1.13 -3.11
C LEU A 172 16.07 -0.14 -2.66
N ILE A 173 15.99 -0.47 -1.36
CA ILE A 173 16.56 -1.69 -0.81
C ILE A 173 15.84 -2.93 -1.34
N TYR A 174 14.51 -2.91 -1.37
CA TYR A 174 13.68 -3.99 -1.91
C TYR A 174 14.04 -4.29 -3.37
N THR A 175 14.02 -3.27 -4.23
CA THR A 175 14.31 -3.46 -5.66
C THR A 175 15.74 -3.95 -5.90
N ARG A 176 16.71 -3.43 -5.14
CA ARG A 176 18.09 -3.89 -5.20
C ARG A 176 18.24 -5.34 -4.78
N ARG A 177 17.66 -5.72 -3.63
CA ARG A 177 17.75 -7.10 -3.10
C ARG A 177 17.19 -8.13 -4.07
N HIS A 178 16.07 -7.79 -4.70
CA HIS A 178 15.38 -8.69 -5.64
C HIS A 178 15.79 -8.48 -7.10
N GLN A 179 16.82 -7.66 -7.37
CA GLN A 179 17.32 -7.35 -8.72
C GLN A 179 16.25 -6.86 -9.69
N LEU A 180 15.28 -6.08 -9.16
CA LEU A 180 14.17 -5.50 -9.92
C LEU A 180 14.55 -4.12 -10.44
N ALA A 181 14.13 -3.80 -11.67
CA ALA A 181 14.22 -2.45 -12.17
C ALA A 181 13.22 -1.55 -11.42
N ALA A 182 13.73 -0.59 -10.61
CA ALA A 182 12.90 0.32 -9.82
C ALA A 182 11.90 1.11 -10.67
N THR A 183 12.21 1.32 -11.95
CA THR A 183 11.35 2.02 -12.93
C THR A 183 10.14 1.21 -13.39
N ASP A 184 10.15 -0.11 -13.21
CA ASP A 184 9.12 -1.00 -13.75
C ASP A 184 8.05 -1.33 -12.71
N ILE A 185 8.33 -1.06 -11.43
CA ILE A 185 7.38 -1.34 -10.37
C ILE A 185 6.25 -0.31 -10.40
N ARG A 186 5.03 -0.82 -10.57
CA ARG A 186 3.79 -0.05 -10.54
C ARG A 186 3.06 -0.26 -9.21
N GLY A 187 2.31 0.77 -8.83
CA GLY A 187 1.55 0.74 -7.59
C GLY A 187 0.55 1.89 -7.49
N SER A 188 0.08 2.15 -6.27
CA SER A 188 -0.88 3.20 -5.99
C SER A 188 -0.25 4.61 -6.06
N PHE A 189 -1.10 5.63 -6.05
CA PHE A 189 -0.67 7.04 -5.94
C PHE A 189 0.03 7.37 -4.60
N ALA A 190 -0.01 6.46 -3.63
CA ALA A 190 0.72 6.57 -2.37
C ALA A 190 1.94 5.64 -2.29
N GLY A 191 2.22 4.86 -3.35
CA GLY A 191 3.38 3.97 -3.43
C GLY A 191 3.17 2.57 -2.85
N ALA A 192 1.92 2.15 -2.61
CA ALA A 192 1.59 0.78 -2.23
C ALA A 192 1.72 -0.17 -3.44
N ILE A 193 2.14 -1.41 -3.19
CA ILE A 193 2.58 -2.37 -4.22
C ILE A 193 1.79 -3.67 -4.13
N GLY A 194 1.44 -4.20 -5.28
CA GLY A 194 0.97 -5.57 -5.47
C GLY A 194 -0.47 -5.82 -5.07
N ILE A 195 -0.86 -7.08 -5.08
CA ILE A 195 -2.20 -7.58 -4.78
C ILE A 195 -2.70 -7.09 -3.40
N PRO A 196 -1.88 -7.13 -2.32
CA PRO A 196 -2.30 -6.71 -0.99
C PRO A 196 -2.05 -5.22 -0.71
N GLN A 197 -1.55 -4.43 -1.67
CA GLN A 197 -1.24 -3.00 -1.52
C GLN A 197 -0.33 -2.69 -0.32
N PHE A 198 0.75 -3.44 -0.18
CA PHE A 198 1.73 -3.19 0.87
C PHE A 198 2.62 -1.99 0.54
N MET A 199 2.87 -1.17 1.56
CA MET A 199 3.93 -0.17 1.49
C MET A 199 5.30 -0.87 1.51
N PRO A 200 6.36 -0.29 0.93
CA PRO A 200 7.68 -0.92 0.90
C PRO A 200 8.19 -1.41 2.26
N SER A 201 7.99 -0.65 3.33
CA SER A 201 8.35 -1.10 4.68
C SER A 201 7.54 -2.32 5.14
N SER A 202 6.27 -2.41 4.72
CA SER A 202 5.45 -3.59 5.04
C SER A 202 5.90 -4.81 4.24
N ILE A 203 6.39 -4.64 3.02
CA ILE A 203 7.00 -5.73 2.25
C ILE A 203 8.22 -6.26 3.01
N SER A 204 9.13 -5.37 3.42
CA SER A 204 10.37 -5.76 4.13
C SER A 204 10.10 -6.46 5.46
N GLN A 205 9.02 -6.12 6.16
CA GLN A 205 8.73 -6.62 7.50
C GLN A 205 7.82 -7.84 7.53
N PHE A 206 6.82 -7.90 6.63
CA PHE A 206 5.69 -8.83 6.77
C PHE A 206 5.49 -9.75 5.58
N ALA A 207 6.07 -9.42 4.39
CA ALA A 207 5.88 -10.26 3.22
C ALA A 207 6.64 -11.58 3.35
N VAL A 208 6.04 -12.64 2.84
CA VAL A 208 6.56 -14.01 2.89
C VAL A 208 6.52 -14.65 1.50
N ASP A 209 7.56 -15.41 1.18
CA ASP A 209 7.58 -16.37 0.08
C ASP A 209 6.74 -17.58 0.51
N PHE A 210 5.46 -17.54 0.13
CA PHE A 210 4.50 -18.50 0.69
C PHE A 210 4.35 -19.76 -0.15
N ASP A 211 4.72 -19.73 -1.43
CA ASP A 211 4.80 -20.93 -2.28
C ASP A 211 6.19 -21.57 -2.27
N ALA A 212 7.16 -20.94 -1.60
CA ALA A 212 8.55 -21.41 -1.44
C ALA A 212 9.29 -21.55 -2.78
N ASP A 213 9.03 -20.64 -3.73
CA ASP A 213 9.74 -20.59 -5.01
C ASP A 213 11.07 -19.83 -4.92
N GLY A 214 11.39 -19.23 -3.77
CA GLY A 214 12.61 -18.45 -3.50
C GLY A 214 12.43 -16.94 -3.73
N LEU A 215 11.23 -16.47 -4.09
CA LEU A 215 10.93 -15.08 -4.35
C LEU A 215 9.72 -14.63 -3.53
N VAL A 216 9.68 -13.36 -3.14
CA VAL A 216 8.49 -12.71 -2.62
C VAL A 216 7.90 -11.84 -3.73
N ASP A 217 6.89 -12.32 -4.42
CA ASP A 217 6.25 -11.57 -5.51
C ASP A 217 4.79 -11.22 -5.21
N LEU A 218 4.58 -10.14 -4.46
CA LEU A 218 3.23 -9.66 -4.14
C LEU A 218 2.44 -9.14 -5.34
N ARG A 219 3.07 -9.00 -6.51
CA ARG A 219 2.45 -8.49 -7.73
C ARG A 219 1.81 -9.59 -8.56
N ASN A 220 2.46 -10.77 -8.61
CA ASN A 220 2.07 -11.84 -9.53
C ASN A 220 1.80 -13.17 -8.82
N SER A 221 2.26 -13.36 -7.56
CA SER A 221 1.95 -14.56 -6.76
C SER A 221 0.76 -14.32 -5.82
N PRO A 222 -0.43 -14.88 -6.12
CA PRO A 222 -1.53 -14.91 -5.16
C PRO A 222 -1.19 -15.65 -3.87
N ALA A 223 -0.32 -16.66 -3.93
CA ALA A 223 0.15 -17.38 -2.75
C ALA A 223 0.87 -16.45 -1.78
N ASP A 224 1.86 -15.69 -2.27
CA ASP A 224 2.60 -14.73 -1.46
C ASP A 224 1.70 -13.62 -0.93
N ALA A 225 0.77 -13.14 -1.74
CA ALA A 225 -0.20 -12.14 -1.30
C ALA A 225 -1.07 -12.65 -0.14
N ILE A 226 -1.58 -13.88 -0.23
CA ILE A 226 -2.38 -14.55 0.80
C ILE A 226 -1.55 -14.73 2.08
N GLY A 227 -0.37 -15.33 1.96
CA GLY A 227 0.51 -15.57 3.10
C GLY A 227 0.96 -14.27 3.76
N SER A 228 1.28 -13.24 2.97
CA SER A 228 1.73 -11.94 3.48
C SER A 228 0.62 -11.17 4.19
N VAL A 229 -0.63 -11.20 3.71
CA VAL A 229 -1.78 -10.62 4.42
C VAL A 229 -1.98 -11.31 5.77
N ALA A 230 -1.91 -12.63 5.82
CA ALA A 230 -2.06 -13.38 7.07
C ALA A 230 -0.90 -13.10 8.04
N SER A 231 0.34 -13.09 7.55
CA SER A 231 1.53 -12.72 8.31
C SER A 231 1.43 -11.32 8.91
N PHE A 232 0.99 -10.34 8.08
CA PHE A 232 0.77 -8.96 8.51
C PHE A 232 -0.22 -8.87 9.67
N LEU A 233 -1.37 -9.51 9.56
CA LEU A 233 -2.39 -9.51 10.61
C LEU A 233 -1.89 -10.16 11.90
N LEU A 234 -1.23 -11.32 11.81
CA LEU A 234 -0.67 -11.99 12.98
C LEU A 234 0.34 -11.09 13.70
N GLN A 235 1.26 -10.48 12.97
CA GLN A 235 2.28 -9.60 13.56
C GLN A 235 1.72 -8.28 14.09
N HIS A 236 0.51 -7.89 13.67
CA HIS A 236 -0.25 -6.77 14.24
C HIS A 236 -1.21 -7.17 15.35
N GLY A 237 -1.09 -8.40 15.89
CA GLY A 237 -1.81 -8.83 17.08
C GLY A 237 -3.14 -9.51 16.76
N TRP A 238 -3.31 -10.11 15.58
CA TRP A 238 -4.45 -10.97 15.30
C TRP A 238 -4.52 -12.09 16.35
N GLN A 239 -5.70 -12.30 16.91
CA GLN A 239 -5.99 -13.37 17.85
C GLN A 239 -7.13 -14.23 17.30
N THR A 240 -6.83 -15.50 17.04
CA THR A 240 -7.80 -16.46 16.54
C THR A 240 -8.95 -16.63 17.54
N GLY A 241 -10.18 -16.62 17.03
CA GLY A 241 -11.38 -16.85 17.84
C GLY A 241 -11.94 -15.62 18.56
N LEU A 242 -11.31 -14.44 18.42
CA LEU A 242 -11.95 -13.22 18.86
C LEU A 242 -13.02 -12.76 17.86
N GLU A 243 -14.13 -12.25 18.41
CA GLU A 243 -15.20 -11.64 17.61
C GLU A 243 -14.68 -10.38 16.89
N LEU A 244 -15.06 -10.22 15.64
CA LEU A 244 -14.64 -9.11 14.77
C LEU A 244 -15.58 -7.91 14.86
N ASP A 245 -16.80 -8.13 15.34
CA ASP A 245 -17.84 -7.13 15.51
C ASP A 245 -18.58 -7.32 16.83
N PHE A 246 -19.13 -6.24 17.31
CA PHE A 246 -19.93 -6.21 18.53
C PHE A 246 -21.26 -5.53 18.23
N PRO A 247 -22.40 -6.07 18.74
CA PRO A 247 -23.67 -5.41 18.58
C PRO A 247 -23.66 -4.06 19.32
N VAL A 248 -23.94 -2.98 18.60
CA VAL A 248 -24.11 -1.65 19.19
C VAL A 248 -25.56 -1.30 19.30
N THR A 249 -26.00 -0.91 20.50
CA THR A 249 -27.33 -0.36 20.72
C THR A 249 -27.27 1.16 20.57
N ALA A 250 -27.90 1.70 19.53
CA ALA A 250 -28.03 3.14 19.41
C ALA A 250 -28.87 3.69 20.57
N LYS A 251 -28.34 4.66 21.33
CA LYS A 251 -29.16 5.42 22.28
C LYS A 251 -30.19 6.22 21.49
N ALA A 252 -31.45 6.18 21.91
CA ALA A 252 -32.61 6.77 21.23
C ALA A 252 -32.51 8.29 20.91
N ASN A 253 -31.46 8.97 21.38
CA ASN A 253 -31.25 10.41 21.21
C ASN A 253 -30.07 10.81 20.32
N SER A 254 -29.47 9.87 19.59
CA SER A 254 -28.44 10.22 18.59
C SER A 254 -29.11 10.50 17.26
N THR A 255 -29.26 11.79 16.92
CA THR A 255 -29.61 12.23 15.57
C THR A 255 -28.57 11.66 14.60
N PRO A 256 -28.96 10.96 13.52
CA PRO A 256 -27.99 10.50 12.54
C PRO A 256 -27.39 11.69 11.83
N GLY A 257 -26.08 11.91 12.01
CA GLY A 257 -25.28 12.88 11.27
C GLY A 257 -24.95 12.41 9.85
#